data_0e2e6b923ad97701138311ac9447c8d7
#
_entry.id   0e2e6b923ad97701138311ac9447c8d7
#
_cell.length_a   1.000
_cell.length_b   1.000
_cell.length_c   1.000
_cell.angle_alpha   90.00
_cell.angle_beta   90.00
_cell.angle_gamma   90.00
#
_symmetry.space_group_name_H-M   'P 1'
#
loop_
_entity.id
_entity.type
_entity.pdbx_description
1 polymer ?
#
loop_
_entity_poly.entity_id
_entity_poly.type
_entity_poly.pdbx_seq_one_letter_code
_entity_poly.pdbx_strand_id
1 'polypeptide(L)' 'MCNIKEVADAAEMIINGYAFTKDFENVRVLNLNNPHKAAYLSRSGDVLETRMDDIELEIVLEYYHKNRKYMEE' A
#
# COMPACT_ATOMS: atom_id res chain seq x y z
N MET A 1 16.62 6.63 -2.05
CA MET A 1 15.44 7.47 -2.37
C MET A 1 14.47 6.68 -3.20
N CYS A 2 13.17 6.78 -2.91
CA CYS A 2 12.18 6.01 -3.63
C CYS A 2 11.90 6.60 -5.02
N ASN A 3 12.01 5.78 -6.07
CA ASN A 3 11.64 6.18 -7.41
C ASN A 3 10.15 5.84 -7.61
N ILE A 4 9.30 6.85 -7.63
CA ILE A 4 7.85 6.67 -7.72
C ILE A 4 7.44 5.89 -8.96
N LYS A 5 8.10 6.13 -10.09
CA LYS A 5 7.79 5.41 -11.32
C LYS A 5 8.10 3.92 -11.19
N GLU A 6 9.23 3.57 -10.59
CA GLU A 6 9.57 2.17 -10.37
C GLU A 6 8.61 1.50 -9.40
N VAL A 7 8.20 2.20 -8.35
CA VAL A 7 7.24 1.68 -7.39
C VAL A 7 5.89 1.43 -8.07
N ALA A 8 5.43 2.39 -8.87
CA ALA A 8 4.16 2.25 -9.59
C ALA A 8 4.22 1.10 -10.59
N ASP A 9 5.33 0.98 -11.33
CA ASP A 9 5.50 -0.08 -12.32
C ASP A 9 5.58 -1.47 -11.68
N ALA A 10 6.12 -1.56 -10.46
CA ALA A 10 6.26 -2.82 -9.74
C ALA A 10 5.05 -3.17 -8.87
N ALA A 11 4.10 -2.26 -8.72
CA ALA A 11 2.96 -2.49 -7.85
C ALA A 11 2.02 -3.56 -8.42
N GLU A 12 1.50 -4.42 -7.56
CA GLU A 12 0.48 -5.38 -7.94
C GLU A 12 -0.87 -4.70 -8.19
N MET A 13 -1.07 -3.56 -7.54
CA MET A 13 -2.36 -2.89 -7.58
C MET A 13 -2.17 -1.39 -7.33
N ILE A 14 -2.86 -0.54 -8.08
CA ILE A 14 -2.88 0.90 -7.84
C ILE A 14 -4.34 1.33 -7.74
N ILE A 15 -4.70 1.95 -6.62
CA ILE A 15 -6.06 2.41 -6.37
C ILE A 15 -6.01 3.85 -5.85
N ASN A 16 -6.65 4.75 -6.57
CA ASN A 16 -6.76 6.17 -6.19
C ASN A 16 -5.43 6.80 -5.76
N GLY A 17 -4.36 6.49 -6.50
CA GLY A 17 -3.04 7.05 -6.23
C GLY A 17 -2.25 6.33 -5.14
N TYR A 18 -2.72 5.18 -4.67
CA TYR A 18 -1.97 4.33 -3.74
C TYR A 18 -1.48 3.08 -4.45
N ALA A 19 -0.18 2.83 -4.37
CA ALA A 19 0.43 1.64 -4.95
C ALA A 19 0.58 0.57 -3.86
N PHE A 20 0.04 -0.62 -4.11
CA PHE A 20 0.11 -1.76 -3.21
C PHE A 20 1.07 -2.78 -3.82
N THR A 21 2.17 -3.04 -3.13
CA THR A 21 3.25 -3.90 -3.61
C THR A 21 3.50 -5.03 -2.62
N LYS A 22 3.56 -6.26 -3.10
CA LYS A 22 3.94 -7.38 -2.26
C LYS A 22 5.41 -7.28 -1.87
N ASP A 23 5.70 -7.54 -0.60
CA ASP A 23 7.04 -7.58 -0.08
C ASP A 23 7.15 -8.80 0.82
N PHE A 24 7.52 -9.96 0.23
CA PHE A 24 7.50 -11.26 0.89
C PHE A 24 6.09 -11.58 1.41
N GLU A 25 5.91 -11.66 2.72
CA GLU A 25 4.62 -11.97 3.33
C GLU A 25 3.81 -10.73 3.64
N ASN A 26 4.36 -9.57 3.35
CA ASN A 26 3.75 -8.29 3.72
C ASN A 26 3.33 -7.50 2.48
N VAL A 27 2.66 -6.39 2.71
CA VAL A 27 2.21 -5.49 1.65
C VAL A 27 2.68 -4.09 1.98
N ARG A 28 3.36 -3.46 1.02
CA ARG A 28 3.77 -2.07 1.15
C ARG A 28 2.79 -1.19 0.38
N VAL A 29 2.35 -0.12 1.03
CA VAL A 29 1.45 0.86 0.43
C VAL A 29 2.18 2.20 0.36
N LEU A 30 2.20 2.80 -0.82
CA LEU A 30 2.82 4.10 -1.04
C LEU A 30 1.81 5.06 -1.63
N ASN A 31 1.70 6.25 -1.05
CA ASN A 31 0.93 7.33 -1.63
C ASN A 31 1.74 7.94 -2.76
N LEU A 32 1.33 7.72 -4.01
CA LEU A 32 2.07 8.19 -5.18
C LEU A 32 2.08 9.72 -5.30
N ASN A 33 1.12 10.40 -4.70
CA ASN A 33 1.06 11.86 -4.69
C ASN A 33 1.88 12.47 -3.55
N ASN A 34 2.22 11.67 -2.54
CA ASN A 34 3.02 12.11 -1.41
C ASN A 34 3.84 10.93 -0.89
N PRO A 35 5.04 10.69 -1.47
CA PRO A 35 5.85 9.50 -1.15
C PRO A 35 6.31 9.39 0.30
N HIS A 36 6.18 10.46 1.09
CA HIS A 36 6.48 10.39 2.52
C HIS A 36 5.40 9.63 3.29
N LYS A 37 4.23 9.46 2.70
CA LYS A 37 3.10 8.76 3.31
C LYS A 37 3.10 7.33 2.82
N ALA A 38 3.60 6.44 3.65
CA ALA A 38 3.69 5.01 3.34
C ALA A 38 3.19 4.18 4.51
N ALA A 39 2.76 2.97 4.23
CA ALA A 39 2.34 2.02 5.25
C ALA A 39 2.84 0.63 4.91
N TYR A 40 3.09 -0.17 5.94
CA TYR A 40 3.51 -1.55 5.79
C TYR A 40 2.49 -2.42 6.51
N LEU A 41 1.87 -3.33 5.78
CA LEU A 41 0.77 -4.15 6.29
C LEU A 41 1.14 -5.62 6.23
N SER A 42 0.59 -6.41 7.15
CA SER A 42 0.60 -7.85 6.98
C SER A 42 -0.43 -8.24 5.92
N ARG A 43 -0.38 -9.46 5.42
CA ARG A 43 -1.37 -9.94 4.44
C ARG A 43 -2.79 -9.95 4.97
N SER A 44 -2.94 -10.10 6.28
CA SER A 44 -4.26 -10.07 6.92
C SER A 44 -4.79 -8.64 7.12
N GLY A 45 -3.97 -7.64 6.84
CA GLY A 45 -4.38 -6.24 6.96
C GLY A 45 -3.98 -5.56 8.25
N ASP A 46 -3.13 -6.20 9.07
CA ASP A 46 -2.62 -5.57 10.29
C ASP A 46 -1.54 -4.56 9.94
N VAL A 47 -1.61 -3.39 10.57
CA VAL A 47 -0.61 -2.34 10.35
C VAL A 47 0.65 -2.68 11.12
N LEU A 48 1.75 -2.87 10.38
CA LEU A 48 3.06 -3.17 10.97
C LEU A 48 3.84 -1.89 11.21
N GLU A 49 3.77 -0.95 10.27
CA GLU A 49 4.45 0.32 10.35
C GLU A 49 3.73 1.31 9.43
N THR A 50 3.65 2.59 9.82
CA THR A 50 3.00 3.57 8.97
C THR A 50 3.50 4.99 9.27
N ARG A 51 3.51 5.83 8.24
CA ARG A 51 3.69 7.27 8.35
C ARG A 51 2.43 8.02 7.95
N MET A 52 1.36 7.29 7.68
CA MET A 52 0.06 7.87 7.38
C MET A 52 -0.66 8.22 8.68
N ASP A 53 -1.50 9.26 8.64
CA ASP A 53 -2.36 9.57 9.78
C ASP A 53 -3.51 8.55 9.85
N ASP A 54 -4.28 8.60 10.92
CA ASP A 54 -5.34 7.62 11.17
C ASP A 54 -6.40 7.64 10.09
N ILE A 55 -6.73 8.80 9.56
CA ILE A 55 -7.76 8.94 8.53
C ILE A 55 -7.29 8.32 7.22
N GLU A 56 -6.08 8.66 6.80
CA GLU A 56 -5.51 8.10 5.57
C GLU A 56 -5.33 6.60 5.68
N LEU A 57 -4.83 6.13 6.82
CA LEU A 57 -4.62 4.71 7.05
C LEU A 57 -5.93 3.93 6.98
N GLU A 58 -7.00 4.46 7.53
CA GLU A 58 -8.32 3.83 7.47
C GLU A 58 -8.80 3.69 6.03
N ILE A 59 -8.59 4.71 5.21
CA ILE A 59 -8.95 4.67 3.79
C ILE A 59 -8.13 3.60 3.06
N VAL A 60 -6.84 3.55 3.31
CA VAL A 60 -5.94 2.58 2.69
C VAL A 60 -6.32 1.14 3.09
N LEU A 61 -6.61 0.92 4.36
CA LEU A 61 -7.02 -0.40 4.84
C LEU A 61 -8.33 -0.84 4.18
N GLU A 62 -9.27 0.08 3.99
CA GLU A 62 -10.51 -0.23 3.29
C GLU A 62 -10.24 -0.66 1.86
N TYR A 63 -9.38 0.05 1.13
CA TYR A 63 -9.00 -0.32 -0.22
C TYR A 63 -8.34 -1.70 -0.25
N TYR A 64 -7.45 -1.95 0.70
CA TYR A 64 -6.76 -3.24 0.77
C TYR A 64 -7.74 -4.38 1.00
N HIS A 65 -8.63 -4.26 1.98
CA HIS A 65 -9.58 -5.32 2.30
C HIS A 65 -10.55 -5.61 1.14
N LYS A 66 -10.96 -4.59 0.43
CA LYS A 66 -11.88 -4.77 -0.71
C LYS A 66 -11.20 -5.40 -1.92
N ASN A 67 -9.89 -5.22 -2.07
CA ASN A 67 -9.20 -5.58 -3.29
C ASN A 67 -8.07 -6.59 -3.09
N ARG A 68 -7.84 -7.07 -1.88
CA ARG A 68 -6.72 -7.96 -1.58
C ARG A 68 -6.73 -9.24 -2.41
N LYS A 69 -7.88 -9.70 -2.84
CA LYS A 69 -8.00 -10.89 -3.68
C LYS A 69 -7.25 -10.74 -5.00
N TYR A 70 -7.11 -9.53 -5.51
CA TYR A 70 -6.37 -9.26 -6.73
C TYR A 70 -4.86 -9.40 -6.53
N MET A 71 -4.39 -9.33 -5.31
CA MET A 71 -2.99 -9.45 -4.97
C MET A 71 -2.59 -10.88 -4.58
N GLU A 72 -3.55 -11.73 -4.28
CA GLU A 72 -3.31 -13.07 -3.75
C GLU A 72 -3.24 -14.16 -4.81
N GLU A 73 -3.27 -13.80 -6.04
CA GLU A 73 -3.18 -14.77 -7.14
C GLU A 73 -1.81 -15.39 -7.28
#